data_bc7e9fced81e8cc8f8f4ae9a2c6b0804
#
_entry.id   bc7e9fced81e8cc8f8f4ae9a2c6b0804
#
_cell.length_a   1.000
_cell.length_b   1.000
_cell.length_c   1.000
_cell.angle_alpha   90.00
_cell.angle_beta   90.00
_cell.angle_gamma   90.00
#
_symmetry.space_group_name_H-M   'P 1'
#
loop_
_entity.id
_entity.type
_entity.pdbx_description
1 polymer ?
#
loop_
_entity_poly.entity_id
_entity_poly.type
_entity_poly.pdbx_seq_one_letter_code
_entity_poly.pdbx_strand_id
1 'polypeptide(L)'
;GKGCDTFGPVGPWLVTKDEIPDPQNLHMWLDVNGKRMQDGNTKTMIFGVKKIVAYCSHYMTLLPGDIIFTGTPGGVGVSRTPPRFLRPGETLTSWIEGIGSIRTGLVAPAGAVGGPGEG
;
A
#
# COMPACT_ATOMS: atom_id res chain seq x y z
N GLY A 1 8.89 -2.93 -6.55
CA GLY A 1 8.61 -1.81 -5.76
C GLY A 1 8.63 -1.96 -4.24
N LYS A 2 8.59 -3.19 -3.66
CA LYS A 2 8.55 -3.38 -2.20
C LYS A 2 9.81 -4.10 -1.65
N GLY A 3 10.85 -4.23 -2.45
CA GLY A 3 12.07 -4.93 -2.08
C GLY A 3 13.09 -4.11 -1.30
N CYS A 4 12.93 -2.78 -1.23
CA CYS A 4 13.81 -1.91 -0.44
C CYS A 4 13.34 -1.85 1.01
N ASP A 5 14.28 -1.64 1.93
CA ASP A 5 13.98 -1.47 3.34
C ASP A 5 12.95 -0.36 3.54
N THR A 6 11.99 -0.59 4.44
CA THR A 6 10.91 0.33 4.79
C THR A 6 9.89 0.65 3.70
N PHE A 7 10.01 0.11 2.48
CA PHE A 7 9.10 0.39 1.36
C PHE A 7 7.79 -0.41 1.41
N GLY A 8 7.67 -1.35 2.32
CA GLY A 8 6.47 -2.15 2.55
C GLY A 8 6.01 -2.10 3.99
N PRO A 9 5.61 -0.95 4.55
CA PRO A 9 5.12 -0.88 5.92
C PRO A 9 3.87 -1.72 6.10
N VAL A 10 3.81 -2.51 7.18
CA VAL A 10 2.73 -3.43 7.53
C VAL A 10 2.33 -3.19 8.97
N GLY A 11 1.04 -3.17 9.25
CA GLY A 11 0.50 -2.96 10.58
C GLY A 11 -0.65 -1.95 10.58
N PRO A 12 -1.06 -1.44 11.76
CA PRO A 12 -0.54 -1.70 13.10
C PRO A 12 -0.89 -3.09 13.64
N TRP A 13 -1.87 -3.77 13.08
CA TRP A 13 -2.30 -5.12 13.49
C TRP A 13 -2.64 -6.00 12.30
N LEU A 14 -2.90 -7.25 12.56
CA LEU A 14 -3.43 -8.22 11.61
C LEU A 14 -4.88 -8.51 11.98
N VAL A 15 -5.78 -8.44 11.00
CA VAL A 15 -7.20 -8.79 11.14
C VAL A 15 -7.42 -10.18 10.55
N THR A 16 -7.99 -11.07 11.34
CA THR A 16 -8.23 -12.45 10.92
C THR A 16 -9.44 -12.55 9.98
N LYS A 17 -9.48 -13.60 9.18
CA LYS A 17 -10.49 -13.81 8.14
C LYS A 17 -11.92 -13.82 8.67
N ASP A 18 -12.14 -14.29 9.89
CA ASP A 18 -13.46 -14.36 10.52
C ASP A 18 -14.06 -12.97 10.77
N GLU A 19 -13.22 -11.92 10.92
CA GLU A 19 -13.66 -10.54 11.09
C GLU A 19 -13.92 -9.82 9.77
N ILE A 20 -13.48 -10.38 8.64
CA ILE A 20 -13.67 -9.82 7.29
C ILE A 20 -14.55 -10.77 6.47
N PRO A 21 -15.88 -10.57 6.42
CA PRO A 21 -16.81 -11.48 5.73
C PRO A 21 -16.50 -11.62 4.24
N ASP A 22 -16.18 -10.51 3.57
CA ASP A 22 -15.84 -10.49 2.15
C ASP A 22 -14.64 -9.60 1.86
N PRO A 23 -13.42 -10.16 1.76
CA PRO A 23 -12.23 -9.39 1.42
C PRO A 23 -12.27 -8.79 0.01
N GLN A 24 -13.22 -9.21 -0.83
CA GLN A 24 -13.38 -8.72 -2.19
C GLN A 24 -14.38 -7.56 -2.31
N ASN A 25 -14.84 -7.03 -1.19
CA ASN A 25 -15.70 -5.85 -1.14
C ASN A 25 -15.35 -4.95 0.04
N LEU A 26 -14.14 -4.43 0.04
CA LEU A 26 -13.63 -3.49 1.05
C LEU A 26 -13.33 -2.15 0.41
N HIS A 27 -13.89 -1.09 0.94
CA HIS A 27 -13.49 0.27 0.58
C HIS A 27 -12.09 0.55 1.14
N MET A 28 -11.29 1.25 0.39
CA MET A 28 -9.92 1.62 0.78
C MET A 28 -9.52 2.95 0.18
N TRP A 29 -8.71 3.69 0.92
CA TRP A 29 -8.17 4.96 0.44
C TRP A 29 -6.78 5.25 0.97
N LEU A 30 -6.10 6.19 0.31
CA LEU A 30 -4.82 6.72 0.73
C LEU A 30 -4.79 8.24 0.57
N ASP A 31 -4.36 8.90 1.63
CA ASP A 31 -4.12 10.34 1.65
C ASP A 31 -2.62 10.63 1.75
N VAL A 32 -2.19 11.70 1.08
CA VAL A 32 -0.85 12.28 1.26
C VAL A 32 -1.04 13.69 1.80
N ASN A 33 -0.49 13.96 2.98
CA ASN A 33 -0.65 15.23 3.71
C ASN A 33 -2.14 15.64 3.85
N GLY A 34 -3.02 14.68 4.08
CA GLY A 34 -4.47 14.90 4.22
C GLY A 34 -5.23 15.06 2.90
N LYS A 35 -4.55 15.01 1.76
CA LYS A 35 -5.20 15.07 0.44
C LYS A 35 -5.43 13.66 -0.10
N ARG A 36 -6.69 13.35 -0.46
CA ARG A 36 -7.08 12.06 -1.06
C ARG A 36 -6.36 11.84 -2.39
N MET A 37 -5.54 10.80 -2.45
CA MET A 37 -4.75 10.44 -3.62
C MET A 37 -5.21 9.13 -4.26
N GLN A 38 -5.69 8.20 -3.48
CA GLN A 38 -6.29 6.97 -3.95
C GLN A 38 -7.61 6.73 -3.23
N ASP A 39 -8.60 6.24 -3.96
CA ASP A 39 -9.92 5.87 -3.45
C ASP A 39 -10.43 4.72 -4.30
N GLY A 40 -10.79 3.61 -3.69
CA GLY A 40 -11.16 2.42 -4.42
C GLY A 40 -11.86 1.37 -3.55
N ASN A 41 -12.14 0.25 -4.17
CA ASN A 41 -12.74 -0.89 -3.50
C ASN A 41 -12.11 -2.16 -4.04
N THR A 42 -11.85 -3.15 -3.20
CA THR A 42 -11.25 -4.43 -3.60
C THR A 42 -12.09 -5.20 -4.63
N LYS A 43 -13.37 -4.88 -4.78
CA LYS A 43 -14.23 -5.46 -5.84
C LYS A 43 -13.75 -5.16 -7.26
N THR A 44 -12.94 -4.11 -7.45
CA THR A 44 -12.40 -3.72 -8.75
C THR A 44 -11.03 -4.33 -9.05
N MET A 45 -10.51 -5.19 -8.18
CA MET A 45 -9.28 -5.93 -8.44
C MET A 45 -9.39 -6.74 -9.74
N ILE A 46 -8.36 -6.68 -10.59
CA ILE A 46 -8.30 -7.46 -11.84
C ILE A 46 -8.32 -8.96 -11.52
N PHE A 47 -7.56 -9.37 -10.51
CA PHE A 47 -7.60 -10.72 -9.96
C PHE A 47 -8.00 -10.66 -8.49
N GLY A 48 -9.05 -11.37 -8.11
CA GLY A 48 -9.48 -11.45 -6.72
C GLY A 48 -8.48 -12.18 -5.82
N VAL A 49 -8.58 -11.93 -4.52
CA VAL A 49 -7.68 -12.49 -3.50
C VAL A 49 -7.55 -14.02 -3.59
N LYS A 50 -8.65 -14.74 -3.76
CA LYS A 50 -8.64 -16.21 -3.90
C LYS A 50 -7.79 -16.67 -5.09
N LYS A 51 -7.90 -15.98 -6.23
CA LYS A 51 -7.13 -16.31 -7.43
C LYS A 51 -5.64 -16.02 -7.24
N ILE A 52 -5.30 -14.91 -6.59
CA ILE A 52 -3.92 -14.54 -6.30
C ILE A 52 -3.28 -15.58 -5.39
N VAL A 53 -3.93 -15.97 -4.29
CA VAL A 53 -3.42 -16.99 -3.37
C VAL A 53 -3.24 -18.33 -4.08
N ALA A 54 -4.23 -18.78 -4.85
CA ALA A 54 -4.15 -20.02 -5.62
C ALA A 54 -2.99 -20.00 -6.62
N TYR A 55 -2.81 -18.89 -7.33
CA TYR A 55 -1.72 -18.73 -8.29
C TYR A 55 -0.35 -18.77 -7.60
N CYS A 56 -0.16 -18.03 -6.52
CA CYS A 56 1.09 -18.04 -5.76
C CYS A 56 1.42 -19.44 -5.23
N SER A 57 0.43 -20.15 -4.68
CA SER A 57 0.64 -21.49 -4.10
C SER A 57 0.97 -22.54 -5.16
N HIS A 58 0.64 -22.29 -6.42
CA HIS A 58 1.02 -23.17 -7.54
C HIS A 58 2.53 -23.15 -7.82
N TYR A 59 3.18 -22.02 -7.59
CA TYR A 59 4.62 -21.83 -7.89
C TYR A 59 5.51 -21.87 -6.66
N MET A 60 4.97 -21.65 -5.46
CA MET A 60 5.75 -21.62 -4.24
C MET A 60 4.94 -22.13 -3.05
N THR A 61 5.63 -22.70 -2.07
CA THR A 61 5.00 -23.08 -0.80
C THR A 61 4.69 -21.82 0.00
N LEU A 62 3.41 -21.63 0.37
CA LEU A 62 2.98 -20.56 1.26
C LEU A 62 3.00 -21.08 2.70
N LEU A 63 3.67 -20.35 3.59
CA LEU A 63 3.82 -20.69 5.00
C LEU A 63 3.11 -19.67 5.89
N PRO A 64 2.73 -20.05 7.13
CA PRO A 64 2.28 -19.08 8.12
C PRO A 64 3.28 -17.94 8.29
N GLY A 65 2.80 -16.71 8.24
CA GLY A 65 3.63 -15.50 8.28
C GLY A 65 3.99 -14.90 6.93
N ASP A 66 3.75 -15.62 5.83
CA ASP A 66 3.93 -15.06 4.48
C ASP A 66 2.95 -13.92 4.23
N ILE A 67 3.44 -12.86 3.58
CA ILE A 67 2.65 -11.68 3.22
C ILE A 67 2.62 -11.54 1.71
N ILE A 68 1.42 -11.41 1.15
CA ILE A 68 1.21 -11.16 -0.27
C ILE A 68 0.72 -9.72 -0.46
N PHE A 69 1.53 -8.88 -1.09
CA PHE A 69 1.09 -7.55 -1.53
C PHE A 69 0.28 -7.70 -2.82
N THR A 70 -1.01 -7.43 -2.75
CA THR A 70 -1.96 -7.69 -3.84
C THR A 70 -2.07 -6.54 -4.85
N GLY A 71 -1.24 -5.52 -4.71
CA GLY A 71 -1.30 -4.34 -5.58
C GLY A 71 -2.08 -3.19 -4.96
N THR A 72 -2.46 -2.23 -5.79
CA THR A 72 -3.05 -0.96 -5.34
C THR A 72 -4.09 -0.45 -6.35
N PRO A 73 -5.11 0.30 -5.92
CA PRO A 73 -6.03 0.97 -6.84
C PRO A 73 -5.34 2.08 -7.63
N GLY A 74 -6.03 2.63 -8.61
CA GLY A 74 -5.58 3.79 -9.39
C GLY A 74 -5.24 5.00 -8.53
N GLY A 75 -4.47 5.93 -9.09
CA GLY A 75 -4.06 7.17 -8.41
C GLY A 75 -2.62 7.15 -7.90
N VAL A 76 -1.83 6.13 -8.26
CA VAL A 76 -0.39 6.06 -7.99
C VAL A 76 0.32 7.27 -8.63
N GLY A 77 1.26 7.87 -7.88
CA GLY A 77 1.89 9.12 -8.28
C GLY A 77 2.57 9.08 -9.65
N VAL A 78 3.23 7.97 -10.00
CA VAL A 78 3.91 7.81 -11.30
C VAL A 78 2.94 7.84 -12.49
N SER A 79 1.69 7.45 -12.31
CA SER A 79 0.68 7.43 -13.36
C SER A 79 -0.11 8.73 -13.49
N ARG A 80 0.18 9.72 -12.68
CA ARG A 80 -0.47 11.04 -12.75
C ARG A 80 0.12 11.92 -13.85
N THR A 81 -0.66 12.88 -14.31
CA THR A 81 -0.21 13.88 -15.28
C THR A 81 -0.32 15.28 -14.69
N PRO A 82 0.80 15.95 -14.35
CA PRO A 82 2.17 15.44 -14.36
C PRO A 82 2.41 14.38 -13.27
N PRO A 83 3.42 13.51 -13.42
CA PRO A 83 3.79 12.54 -12.39
C PRO A 83 4.13 13.24 -11.07
N ARG A 84 3.68 12.65 -9.95
CA ARG A 84 3.94 13.16 -8.61
C ARG A 84 4.63 12.09 -7.78
N PHE A 85 5.84 12.39 -7.35
CA PHE A 85 6.60 11.52 -6.45
C PHE A 85 6.50 12.01 -5.01
N LEU A 86 6.56 11.07 -4.08
CA LEU A 86 6.58 11.34 -2.66
C LEU A 86 7.90 11.99 -2.26
N ARG A 87 7.86 12.89 -1.28
CA ARG A 87 9.03 13.65 -0.81
C ARG A 87 9.25 13.44 0.69
N PRO A 88 10.49 13.54 1.18
CA PRO A 88 10.76 13.58 2.60
C PRO A 88 9.92 14.65 3.31
N GLY A 89 9.45 14.33 4.52
CA GLY A 89 8.57 15.19 5.31
C GLY A 89 7.07 15.00 5.04
N GLU A 90 6.69 14.32 3.98
CA GLU A 90 5.29 14.00 3.73
C GLU A 90 4.79 12.88 4.64
N THR A 91 3.50 12.87 4.90
CA THR A 91 2.83 11.82 5.66
C THR A 91 1.78 11.14 4.78
N LEU A 92 1.84 9.82 4.72
CA LEU A 92 0.80 8.99 4.12
C LEU A 92 -0.11 8.47 5.20
N THR A 93 -1.40 8.48 4.94
CA THR A 93 -2.39 7.77 5.75
C THR A 93 -3.20 6.89 4.81
N SER A 94 -3.18 5.59 5.05
CA SER A 94 -4.00 4.64 4.31
C SER A 94 -4.99 3.96 5.25
N TRP A 95 -6.15 3.62 4.71
CA TRP A 95 -7.22 3.00 5.47
C TRP A 95 -7.92 1.94 4.63
N ILE A 96 -8.33 0.88 5.28
CA ILE A 96 -9.15 -0.19 4.68
C ILE A 96 -10.31 -0.48 5.61
N GLU A 97 -11.50 -0.53 5.05
CA GLU A 97 -12.73 -0.86 5.75
C GLU A 97 -12.62 -2.16 6.53
N GLY A 98 -13.06 -2.15 7.78
CA GLY A 98 -13.01 -3.32 8.68
C GLY A 98 -11.64 -3.68 9.19
N ILE A 99 -10.56 -3.07 8.66
CA ILE A 99 -9.18 -3.35 9.08
C ILE A 99 -8.61 -2.20 9.90
N GLY A 100 -8.70 -0.98 9.40
CA GLY A 100 -8.19 0.21 10.09
C GLY A 100 -7.22 1.01 9.26
N SER A 101 -6.41 1.84 9.91
CA SER A 101 -5.49 2.77 9.26
C SER A 101 -4.05 2.56 9.67
N ILE A 102 -3.15 2.87 8.74
CA ILE A 102 -1.72 3.00 8.97
C ILE A 102 -1.26 4.40 8.57
N ARG A 103 -0.41 5.01 9.38
CA ARG A 103 0.19 6.31 9.10
C ARG A 103 1.69 6.16 9.00
N THR A 104 2.25 6.65 7.90
CA THR A 104 3.67 6.52 7.58
C THR A 104 4.25 7.89 7.24
N GLY A 105 5.29 8.30 7.97
CA GLY A 105 6.09 9.47 7.62
C GLY A 105 7.20 9.10 6.63
N LEU A 106 7.48 10.00 5.71
CA LEU A 106 8.56 9.84 4.75
C LEU A 106 9.80 10.59 5.23
N VAL A 107 10.94 9.92 5.24
CA VAL A 107 12.22 10.48 5.63
C VAL A 107 13.23 10.34 4.49
N ALA A 108 14.20 11.24 4.43
CA ALA A 108 15.31 11.09 3.51
C ALA A 108 16.17 9.88 3.90
N PRO A 109 16.80 9.19 2.94
CA PRO A 109 17.76 8.13 3.26
C PRO A 109 18.88 8.66 4.16
N ALA A 110 19.36 7.80 5.09
CA ALA A 110 20.51 8.15 5.93
C ALA A 110 21.72 8.44 5.03
N GLY A 111 22.40 9.59 5.25
CA GLY A 111 23.55 10.03 4.45
C GLY A 111 23.21 10.66 3.11
N ALA A 112 21.94 10.93 2.80
CA ALA A 112 21.57 11.76 1.65
C ALA A 112 22.07 13.20 1.90
N VAL A 113 23.12 13.60 1.20
CA VAL A 113 23.56 15.00 1.13
C VAL A 113 22.46 15.75 0.38
N GLY A 114 21.93 16.82 0.99
CA GLY A 114 20.97 17.69 0.32
C GLY A 114 21.55 18.15 -1.00
N GLY A 115 20.86 17.86 -2.12
CA GLY A 115 21.24 18.42 -3.40
C GLY A 115 21.28 19.95 -3.31
N PRO A 116 22.06 20.63 -4.16
CA PRO A 116 22.14 22.08 -4.15
C PRO A 116 20.74 22.65 -4.30
N GLY A 117 20.36 23.52 -3.36
CA GLY A 117 19.09 24.21 -3.41
C GLY A 117 19.01 25.00 -4.71
N GLU A 118 18.02 24.67 -5.53
CA GLU A 118 17.61 25.58 -6.57
C GLU A 118 16.93 26.77 -5.89
N GLY A 119 17.58 27.92 -6.05
CA GLY A 119 17.09 29.21 -5.60
C GLY A 119 15.94 29.71 -6.46
#